data_b05514fca3a342712bc31c40ad0de709
#
_entry.id   b05514fca3a342712bc31c40ad0de709
#
_cell.length_a   1.000
_cell.length_b   1.000
_cell.length_c   1.000
_cell.angle_alpha   90.00
_cell.angle_beta   90.00
_cell.angle_gamma   90.00
#
_symmetry.space_group_name_H-M   'P 1'
#
loop_
_entity.id
_entity.type
_entity.pdbx_description
1 polymer ?
#
loop_
_entity_poly.entity_id
_entity_poly.type
_entity_poly.pdbx_seq_one_letter_code
_entity_poly.pdbx_strand_id
1 'polypeptide(L)'
;MVGGGPAGSAAAQGLKAAGADVLVLDKESFPRHKLCAGWITPQVVEDLQLAIGDYPHSFLSFRRLHWHWLGLDLPVPSLQHSIRRFEFDAWLLERSGAEFVQHGVREIRADGESYSIDGAFRCRYLIGAAGTACPVRRTLFGDTLPRTRALQTATLELEFPCNWRDPDCHLWFFEHRLPGYSWYVPKASGWLNIGIGGMAARLKQRGDNLWDHWQRFAAKVERQFGIRIPSDPTGYSYYVRGPLEVRAGNALLTGDSAGLATRDLCEGIGPAIRSGQRAAHAIVSGTPYTLEDVTGASLGGGLVSRSMDWAFTRGANLATA
;
A
#
# COMPACT_ATOMS: atom_id res chain seq x y z
N MET A 1 4.52 -18.98 -2.14
CA MET A 1 4.72 -17.53 -1.88
C MET A 1 4.12 -17.18 -0.54
N VAL A 2 4.60 -16.14 0.14
CA VAL A 2 4.15 -15.76 1.49
C VAL A 2 3.50 -14.39 1.42
N GLY A 3 2.18 -14.35 1.59
CA GLY A 3 1.29 -13.20 1.51
C GLY A 3 0.37 -13.22 0.30
N GLY A 4 -0.96 -13.18 0.51
CA GLY A 4 -2.01 -13.19 -0.51
C GLY A 4 -2.59 -11.80 -0.84
N GLY A 5 -1.89 -10.71 -0.47
CA GLY A 5 -2.28 -9.35 -0.85
C GLY A 5 -1.98 -9.02 -2.32
N PRO A 6 -2.19 -7.76 -2.78
CA PRO A 6 -2.06 -7.39 -4.19
C PRO A 6 -0.75 -7.82 -4.86
N ALA A 7 0.38 -7.73 -4.16
CA ALA A 7 1.68 -8.17 -4.69
C ALA A 7 1.74 -9.68 -4.90
N GLY A 8 1.32 -10.46 -3.90
CA GLY A 8 1.31 -11.92 -3.98
C GLY A 8 0.31 -12.43 -5.01
N SER A 9 -0.90 -11.88 -5.03
CA SER A 9 -1.93 -12.26 -6.01
C SER A 9 -1.50 -11.96 -7.45
N ALA A 10 -0.87 -10.79 -7.70
CA ALA A 10 -0.36 -10.44 -9.03
C ALA A 10 0.80 -11.36 -9.47
N ALA A 11 1.70 -11.70 -8.54
CA ALA A 11 2.77 -12.67 -8.83
C ALA A 11 2.21 -14.06 -9.09
N ALA A 12 1.24 -14.50 -8.28
CA ALA A 12 0.58 -15.79 -8.43
C ALA A 12 -0.11 -15.92 -9.79
N GLN A 13 -0.85 -14.88 -10.19
CA GLN A 13 -1.54 -14.84 -11.48
C GLN A 13 -0.56 -15.01 -12.65
N GLY A 14 0.53 -14.24 -12.64
CA GLY A 14 1.54 -14.32 -13.71
C GLY A 14 2.24 -15.69 -13.77
N LEU A 15 2.55 -16.28 -12.64
CA LEU A 15 3.16 -17.60 -12.55
C LEU A 15 2.19 -18.70 -12.98
N LYS A 16 0.92 -18.65 -12.56
CA LYS A 16 -0.12 -19.62 -12.97
C LYS A 16 -0.38 -19.53 -14.46
N ALA A 17 -0.45 -18.33 -15.04
CA ALA A 17 -0.60 -18.15 -16.49
C ALA A 17 0.57 -18.76 -17.29
N ALA A 18 1.76 -18.84 -16.69
CA ALA A 18 2.92 -19.51 -17.28
C ALA A 18 2.99 -21.03 -16.96
N GLY A 19 1.97 -21.61 -16.34
CA GLY A 19 1.91 -23.03 -16.01
C GLY A 19 2.73 -23.47 -14.80
N ALA A 20 3.20 -22.52 -13.98
CA ALA A 20 3.95 -22.86 -12.77
C ALA A 20 3.04 -23.45 -11.68
N ASP A 21 3.61 -24.33 -10.87
CA ASP A 21 2.99 -24.77 -9.63
C ASP A 21 3.17 -23.68 -8.53
N VAL A 22 2.05 -23.16 -8.05
CA VAL A 22 2.02 -21.99 -7.16
C VAL A 22 1.14 -22.23 -5.95
N LEU A 23 1.75 -22.07 -4.76
CA LEU A 23 1.07 -22.06 -3.49
C LEU A 23 1.20 -20.70 -2.81
N VAL A 24 0.07 -20.14 -2.36
CA VAL A 24 0.01 -18.89 -1.58
C VAL A 24 -0.27 -19.22 -0.11
N LEU A 25 0.63 -18.80 0.76
CA LEU A 25 0.47 -18.90 2.23
C LEU A 25 0.17 -17.52 2.79
N ASP A 26 -0.90 -17.33 3.53
CA ASP A 26 -1.17 -16.13 4.32
C ASP A 26 -1.68 -16.52 5.71
N LYS A 27 -1.33 -15.72 6.71
CA LYS A 27 -1.79 -15.95 8.09
C LYS A 27 -3.28 -15.70 8.28
N GLU A 28 -3.87 -14.86 7.41
CA GLU A 28 -5.30 -14.51 7.43
C GLU A 28 -6.07 -15.31 6.39
N SER A 29 -7.33 -15.60 6.67
CA SER A 29 -8.29 -16.03 5.66
C SER A 29 -8.79 -14.83 4.84
N PHE A 30 -9.22 -15.06 3.62
CA PHE A 30 -9.82 -14.02 2.75
C PHE A 30 -11.33 -14.24 2.63
N PRO A 31 -12.14 -13.16 2.59
CA PRO A 31 -11.75 -11.75 2.64
C PRO A 31 -11.27 -11.29 4.02
N ARG A 32 -10.34 -10.35 4.08
CA ARG A 32 -9.77 -9.81 5.32
C ARG A 32 -9.71 -8.29 5.34
N HIS A 33 -9.79 -7.73 6.53
CA HIS A 33 -9.55 -6.29 6.69
C HIS A 33 -8.06 -5.96 6.49
N LYS A 34 -7.80 -4.93 5.69
CA LYS A 34 -6.48 -4.35 5.51
C LYS A 34 -6.60 -2.85 5.51
N LEU A 35 -5.96 -2.22 6.47
CA LEU A 35 -5.90 -0.76 6.59
C LEU A 35 -5.25 -0.16 5.35
N CYS A 36 -5.99 0.70 4.66
CA CYS A 36 -5.58 1.43 3.47
C CYS A 36 -6.72 2.33 3.00
N ALA A 37 -6.44 3.54 2.57
CA ALA A 37 -7.42 4.41 1.93
C ALA A 37 -8.17 3.73 0.77
N GLY A 38 -7.60 2.65 0.20
CA GLY A 38 -8.20 1.93 -0.93
C GLY A 38 -8.30 2.79 -2.18
N TRP A 39 -7.47 3.82 -2.28
CA TRP A 39 -7.34 4.64 -3.47
C TRP A 39 -6.44 3.94 -4.47
N ILE A 40 -6.88 3.83 -5.72
CA ILE A 40 -6.13 3.27 -6.84
C ILE A 40 -6.11 4.24 -8.02
N THR A 41 -4.98 4.27 -8.70
CA THR A 41 -4.77 5.10 -9.89
C THR A 41 -5.29 4.41 -11.16
N PRO A 42 -5.56 5.15 -12.25
CA PRO A 42 -5.86 4.53 -13.54
C PRO A 42 -4.80 3.52 -13.99
N GLN A 43 -3.52 3.76 -13.66
CA GLN A 43 -2.43 2.84 -13.97
C GLN A 43 -2.64 1.46 -13.33
N VAL A 44 -3.21 1.39 -12.12
CA VAL A 44 -3.54 0.11 -11.46
C VAL A 44 -4.60 -0.64 -12.26
N VAL A 45 -5.58 0.07 -12.81
CA VAL A 45 -6.63 -0.51 -13.66
C VAL A 45 -6.02 -1.08 -14.94
N GLU A 46 -5.10 -0.36 -15.57
CA GLU A 46 -4.35 -0.81 -16.76
C GLU A 46 -3.43 -1.99 -16.44
N ASP A 47 -2.62 -1.91 -15.37
CA ASP A 47 -1.69 -2.97 -14.94
C ASP A 47 -2.43 -4.29 -14.69
N LEU A 48 -3.65 -4.23 -14.18
CA LEU A 48 -4.51 -5.38 -13.94
C LEU A 48 -5.31 -5.81 -15.17
N GLN A 49 -5.28 -5.03 -16.26
CA GLN A 49 -6.17 -5.21 -17.43
C GLN A 49 -7.63 -5.34 -16.98
N LEU A 50 -8.05 -4.47 -16.08
CA LEU A 50 -9.35 -4.53 -15.44
C LEU A 50 -10.37 -3.76 -16.26
N ALA A 51 -11.36 -4.44 -16.85
CA ALA A 51 -12.58 -3.79 -17.27
C ALA A 51 -13.41 -3.47 -16.02
N ILE A 52 -13.59 -2.18 -15.72
CA ILE A 52 -14.25 -1.73 -14.47
C ILE A 52 -15.66 -2.32 -14.35
N GLY A 53 -16.37 -2.51 -15.49
CA GLY A 53 -17.69 -3.13 -15.49
C GLY A 53 -17.71 -4.61 -15.11
N ASP A 54 -16.57 -5.30 -15.20
CA ASP A 54 -16.44 -6.71 -14.85
C ASP A 54 -15.97 -6.92 -13.39
N TYR A 55 -15.65 -5.83 -12.68
CA TYR A 55 -15.29 -5.93 -11.28
C TYR A 55 -16.56 -6.14 -10.44
N PRO A 56 -16.69 -7.28 -9.73
CA PRO A 56 -17.98 -7.68 -9.14
C PRO A 56 -18.31 -6.99 -7.83
N HIS A 57 -17.48 -6.07 -7.37
CA HIS A 57 -17.62 -5.40 -6.07
C HIS A 57 -17.70 -3.89 -6.19
N SER A 58 -17.65 -3.21 -5.04
CA SER A 58 -17.74 -1.76 -4.93
C SER A 58 -16.59 -1.04 -5.62
N PHE A 59 -16.90 -0.20 -6.62
CA PHE A 59 -15.93 0.61 -7.36
C PHE A 59 -16.48 2.02 -7.53
N LEU A 60 -15.79 3.01 -7.04
CA LEU A 60 -16.15 4.41 -7.22
C LEU A 60 -15.06 5.12 -8.01
N SER A 61 -15.48 5.85 -9.06
CA SER A 61 -14.60 6.75 -9.81
C SER A 61 -14.90 8.19 -9.47
N PHE A 62 -13.90 8.96 -9.13
CA PHE A 62 -14.02 10.40 -8.92
C PHE A 62 -13.11 11.16 -9.88
N ARG A 63 -13.54 12.36 -10.26
CA ARG A 63 -12.89 13.14 -11.30
C ARG A 63 -12.17 14.36 -10.78
N ARG A 64 -12.20 14.59 -9.48
CA ARG A 64 -11.52 15.68 -8.79
C ARG A 64 -10.86 15.18 -7.53
N LEU A 65 -9.63 15.72 -7.29
CA LEU A 65 -8.92 15.64 -6.03
C LEU A 65 -8.90 17.05 -5.44
N HIS A 66 -9.45 17.21 -4.26
CA HIS A 66 -9.35 18.47 -3.51
C HIS A 66 -8.04 18.49 -2.71
N TRP A 67 -7.12 19.32 -3.13
CA TRP A 67 -5.85 19.53 -2.45
C TRP A 67 -5.97 20.73 -1.51
N HIS A 68 -6.01 20.46 -0.22
CA HIS A 68 -6.05 21.51 0.79
C HIS A 68 -4.63 21.78 1.28
N TRP A 69 -4.18 23.00 1.00
CA TRP A 69 -2.86 23.48 1.43
C TRP A 69 -2.94 24.91 1.92
N LEU A 70 -2.41 25.21 3.12
CA LEU A 70 -2.39 26.56 3.72
C LEU A 70 -3.79 27.21 3.78
N GLY A 71 -4.83 26.43 3.99
CA GLY A 71 -6.22 26.91 4.04
C GLY A 71 -6.88 27.14 2.66
N LEU A 72 -6.16 26.90 1.58
CA LEU A 72 -6.70 26.94 0.21
C LEU A 72 -7.23 25.57 -0.17
N ASP A 73 -8.37 25.52 -0.86
CA ASP A 73 -8.90 24.34 -1.54
C ASP A 73 -8.61 24.47 -3.03
N LEU A 74 -7.84 23.54 -3.56
CA LEU A 74 -7.42 23.47 -4.96
C LEU A 74 -8.02 22.21 -5.60
N PRO A 75 -9.17 22.32 -6.29
CA PRO A 75 -9.74 21.18 -7.00
C PRO A 75 -8.89 20.87 -8.24
N VAL A 76 -8.23 19.73 -8.23
CA VAL A 76 -7.39 19.24 -9.33
C VAL A 76 -8.17 18.22 -10.15
N PRO A 77 -8.44 18.46 -11.43
CA PRO A 77 -9.03 17.47 -12.31
C PRO A 77 -8.12 16.24 -12.41
N SER A 78 -8.65 15.10 -12.02
CA SER A 78 -7.89 13.84 -12.02
C SER A 78 -8.88 12.66 -11.97
N LEU A 79 -8.80 11.76 -12.94
CA LEU A 79 -9.56 10.52 -12.85
C LEU A 79 -8.84 9.58 -11.88
N GLN A 80 -9.51 9.23 -10.81
CA GLN A 80 -9.01 8.31 -9.79
C GLN A 80 -10.13 7.39 -9.35
N HIS A 81 -9.77 6.34 -8.61
CA HIS A 81 -10.74 5.35 -8.19
C HIS A 81 -10.55 4.97 -6.73
N SER A 82 -11.61 4.46 -6.12
CA SER A 82 -11.52 3.86 -4.80
C SER A 82 -12.22 2.51 -4.75
N ILE A 83 -11.62 1.61 -3.99
CA ILE A 83 -12.09 0.24 -3.74
C ILE A 83 -12.04 -0.03 -2.24
N ARG A 84 -12.73 -1.07 -1.83
CA ARG A 84 -12.59 -1.62 -0.48
C ARG A 84 -11.59 -2.77 -0.52
N ARG A 85 -10.52 -2.64 0.29
CA ARG A 85 -9.46 -3.66 0.36
C ARG A 85 -9.98 -5.03 0.80
N PHE A 86 -11.05 -5.03 1.61
CA PHE A 86 -11.74 -6.25 2.03
C PHE A 86 -12.19 -7.11 0.82
N GLU A 87 -12.78 -6.47 -0.17
CA GLU A 87 -13.28 -7.10 -1.39
C GLU A 87 -12.16 -7.30 -2.42
N PHE A 88 -11.37 -6.27 -2.63
CA PHE A 88 -10.36 -6.22 -3.69
C PHE A 88 -9.25 -7.26 -3.52
N ASP A 89 -8.75 -7.43 -2.29
CA ASP A 89 -7.66 -8.38 -2.04
C ASP A 89 -8.15 -9.82 -2.21
N ALA A 90 -9.38 -10.14 -1.77
CA ALA A 90 -10.00 -11.45 -1.96
C ALA A 90 -10.20 -11.77 -3.43
N TRP A 91 -10.76 -10.82 -4.19
CA TRP A 91 -10.96 -10.95 -5.63
C TRP A 91 -9.64 -11.13 -6.40
N LEU A 92 -8.60 -10.38 -6.06
CA LEU A 92 -7.27 -10.56 -6.68
C LEU A 92 -6.69 -11.95 -6.42
N LEU A 93 -6.85 -12.46 -5.19
CA LEU A 93 -6.37 -13.79 -4.82
C LEU A 93 -7.13 -14.88 -5.57
N GLU A 94 -8.46 -14.81 -5.62
CA GLU A 94 -9.30 -15.72 -6.38
C GLU A 94 -8.96 -15.69 -7.87
N ARG A 95 -8.86 -14.50 -8.46
CA ARG A 95 -8.48 -14.29 -9.88
C ARG A 95 -7.11 -14.87 -10.22
N SER A 96 -6.22 -14.97 -9.25
CA SER A 96 -4.89 -15.55 -9.48
C SER A 96 -4.91 -17.03 -9.87
N GLY A 97 -5.97 -17.76 -9.50
CA GLY A 97 -6.12 -19.20 -9.75
C GLY A 97 -5.09 -20.07 -9.02
N ALA A 98 -4.36 -19.49 -8.05
CA ALA A 98 -3.38 -20.23 -7.27
C ALA A 98 -4.02 -20.95 -6.07
N GLU A 99 -3.45 -22.07 -5.69
CA GLU A 99 -3.81 -22.73 -4.44
C GLU A 99 -3.49 -21.82 -3.26
N PHE A 100 -4.43 -21.72 -2.31
CA PHE A 100 -4.31 -20.91 -1.12
C PHE A 100 -4.42 -21.78 0.13
N VAL A 101 -3.48 -21.57 1.07
CA VAL A 101 -3.52 -22.18 2.39
C VAL A 101 -3.39 -21.10 3.45
N GLN A 102 -4.35 -21.03 4.36
CA GLN A 102 -4.23 -20.18 5.55
C GLN A 102 -3.14 -20.71 6.45
N HIS A 103 -1.96 -20.07 6.43
CA HIS A 103 -0.81 -20.50 7.20
C HIS A 103 0.08 -19.32 7.60
N GLY A 104 0.31 -19.17 8.89
CA GLY A 104 1.21 -18.16 9.44
C GLY A 104 2.65 -18.65 9.46
N VAL A 105 3.45 -18.26 8.47
CA VAL A 105 4.86 -18.67 8.34
C VAL A 105 5.71 -18.18 9.52
N ARG A 106 6.39 -19.09 10.18
CA ARG A 106 7.23 -18.86 11.37
C ARG A 106 8.71 -19.04 11.06
N GLU A 107 9.06 -20.12 10.37
CA GLU A 107 10.43 -20.51 10.06
C GLU A 107 10.63 -20.67 8.56
N ILE A 108 11.76 -20.16 8.07
CA ILE A 108 12.21 -20.32 6.70
C ILE A 108 13.66 -20.77 6.74
N ARG A 109 13.95 -21.89 6.11
CA ARG A 109 15.31 -22.43 5.96
C ARG A 109 15.69 -22.50 4.49
N ALA A 110 16.85 -21.98 4.13
CA ALA A 110 17.46 -22.22 2.84
C ALA A 110 18.05 -23.64 2.80
N ASP A 111 17.81 -24.34 1.69
CA ASP A 111 18.29 -25.71 1.45
C ASP A 111 18.80 -25.79 0.00
N GLY A 112 20.07 -25.42 -0.20
CA GLY A 112 20.65 -25.25 -1.51
C GLY A 112 19.94 -24.14 -2.30
N GLU A 113 19.38 -24.48 -3.46
CA GLU A 113 18.59 -23.56 -4.32
C GLU A 113 17.09 -23.55 -3.95
N SER A 114 16.69 -24.24 -2.91
CA SER A 114 15.30 -24.35 -2.46
C SER A 114 15.10 -23.79 -1.05
N TYR A 115 13.85 -23.68 -0.64
CA TYR A 115 13.44 -23.21 0.68
C TYR A 115 12.47 -24.20 1.31
N SER A 116 12.68 -24.49 2.60
CA SER A 116 11.73 -25.16 3.46
C SER A 116 11.03 -24.15 4.34
N ILE A 117 9.70 -24.24 4.45
CA ILE A 117 8.86 -23.34 5.23
C ILE A 117 8.16 -24.19 6.29
N ASP A 118 8.43 -23.91 7.56
CA ASP A 118 7.89 -24.60 8.75
C ASP A 118 8.00 -26.14 8.70
N GLY A 119 8.95 -26.66 7.92
CA GLY A 119 9.12 -28.10 7.67
C GLY A 119 7.97 -28.76 6.89
N ALA A 120 6.93 -28.03 6.53
CA ALA A 120 5.71 -28.54 5.90
C ALA A 120 5.65 -28.24 4.38
N PHE A 121 6.25 -27.15 3.94
CA PHE A 121 6.21 -26.74 2.53
C PHE A 121 7.64 -26.61 1.98
N ARG A 122 7.79 -26.92 0.71
CA ARG A 122 9.05 -26.76 -0.02
C ARG A 122 8.84 -26.02 -1.33
N CYS A 123 9.77 -25.13 -1.70
CA CYS A 123 9.70 -24.42 -2.97
C CYS A 123 11.10 -24.10 -3.50
N ARG A 124 11.23 -24.00 -4.82
CA ARG A 124 12.44 -23.55 -5.49
C ARG A 124 12.55 -22.02 -5.44
N TYR A 125 11.46 -21.31 -5.71
CA TYR A 125 11.38 -19.86 -5.60
C TYR A 125 10.51 -19.45 -4.44
N LEU A 126 10.95 -18.44 -3.69
CA LEU A 126 10.22 -17.91 -2.53
C LEU A 126 9.95 -16.42 -2.71
N ILE A 127 8.67 -16.04 -2.83
CA ILE A 127 8.26 -14.64 -2.94
C ILE A 127 7.72 -14.16 -1.59
N GLY A 128 8.37 -13.11 -1.03
CA GLY A 128 7.92 -12.40 0.16
C GLY A 128 6.97 -11.26 -0.19
N ALA A 129 5.67 -11.46 0.02
CA ALA A 129 4.58 -10.53 -0.28
C ALA A 129 3.68 -10.22 0.94
N ALA A 130 4.12 -10.57 2.17
CA ALA A 130 3.30 -10.46 3.38
C ALA A 130 3.30 -9.05 4.01
N GLY A 131 3.64 -8.03 3.24
CA GLY A 131 3.60 -6.64 3.69
C GLY A 131 4.72 -6.28 4.65
N THR A 132 4.51 -5.25 5.47
CA THR A 132 5.53 -4.67 6.35
C THR A 132 6.17 -5.69 7.29
N ALA A 133 5.41 -6.64 7.82
CA ALA A 133 5.89 -7.65 8.76
C ALA A 133 6.33 -8.97 8.09
N CYS A 134 6.65 -8.94 6.79
CA CYS A 134 6.97 -10.13 6.00
C CYS A 134 8.08 -10.99 6.63
N PRO A 135 7.83 -12.28 6.91
CA PRO A 135 8.82 -13.18 7.48
C PRO A 135 9.98 -13.45 6.51
N VAL A 136 9.70 -13.52 5.18
CA VAL A 136 10.75 -13.71 4.17
C VAL A 136 11.78 -12.57 4.23
N ARG A 137 11.30 -11.30 4.29
CA ARG A 137 12.20 -10.16 4.46
C ARG A 137 13.01 -10.25 5.74
N ARG A 138 12.35 -10.57 6.85
CA ARG A 138 13.01 -10.63 8.16
C ARG A 138 14.11 -11.69 8.20
N THR A 139 13.86 -12.85 7.60
CA THR A 139 14.78 -13.98 7.66
C THR A 139 15.93 -13.88 6.62
N LEU A 140 15.63 -13.46 5.39
CA LEU A 140 16.60 -13.54 4.29
C LEU A 140 17.18 -12.19 3.87
N PHE A 141 16.58 -11.07 4.29
CA PHE A 141 16.98 -9.71 3.89
C PHE A 141 17.17 -8.76 5.09
N GLY A 142 17.19 -9.29 6.31
CA GLY A 142 17.27 -8.47 7.53
C GLY A 142 18.48 -7.56 7.54
N ASP A 143 19.63 -8.08 7.12
CA ASP A 143 20.91 -7.38 7.14
C ASP A 143 21.12 -6.50 5.89
N THR A 144 20.64 -6.95 4.73
CA THR A 144 20.85 -6.27 3.44
C THR A 144 19.78 -5.20 3.16
N LEU A 145 18.58 -5.34 3.70
CA LEU A 145 17.48 -4.39 3.58
C LEU A 145 16.96 -3.94 4.97
N PRO A 146 17.77 -3.18 5.73
CA PRO A 146 17.37 -2.74 7.07
C PRO A 146 16.22 -1.73 7.00
N ARG A 147 15.29 -1.83 7.96
CA ARG A 147 14.19 -0.89 8.13
C ARG A 147 14.65 0.33 8.91
N THR A 148 14.57 1.51 8.29
CA THR A 148 14.95 2.77 8.94
C THR A 148 13.72 3.62 9.26
N ARG A 149 13.71 4.28 10.42
CA ARG A 149 12.61 5.18 10.80
C ARG A 149 12.46 6.37 9.85
N ALA A 150 13.53 6.77 9.18
CA ALA A 150 13.51 7.85 8.21
C ALA A 150 12.58 7.57 7.01
N LEU A 151 12.36 6.28 6.69
CA LEU A 151 11.48 5.84 5.61
C LEU A 151 10.13 5.31 6.14
N GLN A 152 9.92 5.31 7.45
CA GLN A 152 8.69 4.79 8.05
C GLN A 152 7.59 5.85 8.05
N THR A 153 6.42 5.49 7.57
CA THR A 153 5.16 6.24 7.71
C THR A 153 4.29 5.56 8.76
N ALA A 154 3.72 6.34 9.66
CA ALA A 154 2.71 5.91 10.61
C ALA A 154 1.36 6.49 10.21
N THR A 155 0.29 5.69 10.29
CA THR A 155 -1.06 6.11 9.94
C THR A 155 -2.06 5.73 11.02
N LEU A 156 -3.13 6.52 11.09
CA LEU A 156 -4.39 6.20 11.77
C LEU A 156 -5.51 6.33 10.75
N GLU A 157 -6.36 5.32 10.63
CA GLU A 157 -7.46 5.35 9.67
C GLU A 157 -8.67 4.56 10.14
N LEU A 158 -9.81 4.88 9.55
CA LEU A 158 -11.07 4.21 9.76
C LEU A 158 -11.84 4.08 8.44
N GLU A 159 -12.31 2.88 8.12
CA GLU A 159 -13.29 2.63 7.06
C GLU A 159 -14.61 2.21 7.69
N PHE A 160 -15.71 2.92 7.36
CA PHE A 160 -17.02 2.70 7.97
C PHE A 160 -18.17 2.98 7.01
N PRO A 161 -19.38 2.41 7.25
CA PRO A 161 -20.59 2.77 6.52
C PRO A 161 -20.91 4.24 6.74
N CYS A 162 -21.13 4.98 5.66
CA CYS A 162 -21.42 6.42 5.71
C CYS A 162 -22.25 6.84 4.51
N ASN A 163 -23.35 7.53 4.77
CA ASN A 163 -24.15 8.16 3.72
C ASN A 163 -23.53 9.53 3.37
N TRP A 164 -22.33 9.48 2.77
CA TRP A 164 -21.61 10.66 2.35
C TRP A 164 -22.34 11.41 1.21
N ARG A 165 -22.16 12.73 1.17
CA ARG A 165 -22.74 13.61 0.15
C ARG A 165 -21.73 14.13 -0.85
N ASP A 166 -20.48 14.22 -0.45
CA ASP A 166 -19.38 14.65 -1.29
C ASP A 166 -18.71 13.44 -1.94
N PRO A 167 -18.79 13.28 -3.27
CA PRO A 167 -18.21 12.14 -3.99
C PRO A 167 -16.74 12.31 -4.33
N ASP A 168 -16.16 13.48 -4.06
CA ASP A 168 -14.76 13.77 -4.40
C ASP A 168 -13.81 13.35 -3.27
N CYS A 169 -12.56 13.11 -3.61
CA CYS A 169 -11.51 12.80 -2.67
C CYS A 169 -10.83 14.09 -2.18
N HIS A 170 -10.60 14.17 -0.88
CA HIS A 170 -9.94 15.32 -0.26
C HIS A 170 -8.64 14.90 0.42
N LEU A 171 -7.60 15.70 0.22
CA LEU A 171 -6.27 15.54 0.82
C LEU A 171 -5.86 16.85 1.49
N TRP A 172 -5.60 16.83 2.80
CA TRP A 172 -5.12 18.00 3.56
C TRP A 172 -3.65 17.81 3.91
N PHE A 173 -2.79 18.63 3.30
CA PHE A 173 -1.35 18.54 3.48
C PHE A 173 -0.86 19.44 4.61
N PHE A 174 -0.03 18.89 5.48
CA PHE A 174 0.71 19.57 6.55
C PHE A 174 -0.15 20.35 7.57
N GLU A 175 -1.45 20.07 7.63
CA GLU A 175 -2.33 20.74 8.60
C GLU A 175 -1.88 20.50 10.03
N HIS A 176 -1.96 21.55 10.83
CA HIS A 176 -1.47 21.54 12.22
C HIS A 176 -0.04 21.00 12.36
N ARG A 177 0.81 21.24 11.34
CA ARG A 177 2.20 20.76 11.26
C ARG A 177 2.34 19.24 11.19
N LEU A 178 1.30 18.49 10.85
CA LEU A 178 1.41 17.07 10.57
C LEU A 178 2.49 16.85 9.48
N PRO A 179 3.55 16.06 9.71
CA PRO A 179 4.57 15.81 8.69
C PRO A 179 4.08 14.78 7.67
N GLY A 180 3.00 15.09 7.00
CA GLY A 180 2.26 14.22 6.11
C GLY A 180 0.95 14.84 5.66
N TYR A 181 -0.09 14.02 5.53
CA TYR A 181 -1.40 14.48 5.11
C TYR A 181 -2.53 13.66 5.73
N SER A 182 -3.75 14.22 5.65
CA SER A 182 -5.00 13.56 6.03
C SER A 182 -5.83 13.35 4.78
N TRP A 183 -6.73 12.39 4.79
CA TRP A 183 -7.57 12.07 3.63
C TRP A 183 -9.02 11.77 3.99
N TYR A 184 -9.88 12.06 3.03
CA TYR A 184 -11.28 11.66 2.95
C TYR A 184 -11.48 10.99 1.60
N VAL A 185 -11.78 9.69 1.59
CA VAL A 185 -11.92 8.87 0.38
C VAL A 185 -13.27 8.18 0.39
N PRO A 186 -14.26 8.72 -0.33
CA PRO A 186 -15.56 8.08 -0.47
C PRO A 186 -15.41 6.77 -1.26
N LYS A 187 -16.30 5.83 -0.95
CA LYS A 187 -16.34 4.53 -1.62
C LYS A 187 -17.77 4.23 -2.05
N ALA A 188 -17.90 3.44 -3.10
CA ALA A 188 -19.22 2.99 -3.55
C ALA A 188 -19.99 2.27 -2.43
N SER A 189 -21.29 2.12 -2.62
CA SER A 189 -22.19 1.40 -1.69
C SER A 189 -22.25 2.00 -0.28
N GLY A 190 -22.02 3.33 -0.16
CA GLY A 190 -22.19 4.04 1.11
C GLY A 190 -21.11 3.69 2.14
N TRP A 191 -19.85 3.67 1.72
CA TRP A 191 -18.68 3.53 2.60
C TRP A 191 -17.77 4.74 2.49
N LEU A 192 -17.06 5.05 3.56
CA LEU A 192 -16.08 6.13 3.64
C LEU A 192 -14.82 5.62 4.32
N ASN A 193 -13.66 5.97 3.78
CA ASN A 193 -12.38 5.84 4.47
C ASN A 193 -11.84 7.24 4.77
N ILE A 194 -11.51 7.47 6.02
CA ILE A 194 -10.81 8.68 6.47
C ILE A 194 -9.55 8.28 7.21
N GLY A 195 -8.52 9.11 7.13
CA GLY A 195 -7.31 8.81 7.84
C GLY A 195 -6.30 9.95 7.83
N ILE A 196 -5.24 9.73 8.57
CA ILE A 196 -4.07 10.61 8.64
C ILE A 196 -2.80 9.78 8.54
N GLY A 197 -1.76 10.32 7.95
CA GLY A 197 -0.45 9.69 7.90
C GLY A 197 0.67 10.70 7.98
N GLY A 198 1.79 10.29 8.57
CA GLY A 198 2.97 11.16 8.67
C GLY A 198 4.26 10.37 8.85
N MET A 199 5.38 11.03 8.54
CA MET A 199 6.72 10.46 8.68
C MET A 199 7.06 10.21 10.16
N ALA A 200 7.20 8.95 10.56
CA ALA A 200 7.38 8.52 11.95
C ALA A 200 8.62 9.16 12.63
N ALA A 201 9.71 9.35 11.88
CA ALA A 201 10.91 10.01 12.40
C ALA A 201 10.64 11.47 12.81
N ARG A 202 9.85 12.18 12.01
CA ARG A 202 9.53 13.61 12.26
C ARG A 202 8.53 13.79 13.38
N LEU A 203 7.49 12.94 13.44
CA LEU A 203 6.57 12.90 14.59
C LEU A 203 7.36 12.71 15.88
N LYS A 204 8.27 11.74 15.92
CA LYS A 204 9.10 11.48 17.10
C LYS A 204 10.03 12.66 17.43
N GLN A 205 10.70 13.25 16.44
CA GLN A 205 11.62 14.38 16.63
C GLN A 205 10.92 15.59 17.25
N ARG A 206 9.63 15.80 16.92
CA ARG A 206 8.82 16.91 17.44
C ARG A 206 8.10 16.60 18.74
N GLY A 207 8.13 15.35 19.18
CA GLY A 207 7.30 14.90 20.29
C GLY A 207 5.80 14.92 19.96
N ASP A 208 5.45 14.91 18.65
CA ASP A 208 4.06 14.94 18.19
C ASP A 208 3.40 13.57 18.40
N ASN A 209 2.17 13.61 18.88
CA ASN A 209 1.31 12.44 18.99
C ASN A 209 0.34 12.39 17.79
N LEU A 210 0.39 11.30 17.02
CA LEU A 210 -0.48 11.13 15.86
C LEU A 210 -1.99 11.09 16.25
N TRP A 211 -2.30 10.65 17.47
CA TRP A 211 -3.64 10.66 18.02
C TRP A 211 -4.23 12.07 18.16
N ASP A 212 -3.44 13.04 18.60
CA ASP A 212 -3.90 14.43 18.73
C ASP A 212 -4.20 15.05 17.36
N HIS A 213 -3.42 14.69 16.34
CA HIS A 213 -3.71 15.07 14.96
C HIS A 213 -5.00 14.41 14.45
N TRP A 214 -5.22 13.14 14.78
CA TRP A 214 -6.45 12.43 14.44
C TRP A 214 -7.69 13.11 15.04
N GLN A 215 -7.68 13.42 16.32
CA GLN A 215 -8.83 14.06 16.98
C GLN A 215 -9.21 15.39 16.32
N ARG A 216 -8.22 16.23 15.97
CA ARG A 216 -8.46 17.50 15.26
C ARG A 216 -9.03 17.25 13.86
N PHE A 217 -8.49 16.30 13.15
CA PHE A 217 -8.93 15.92 11.82
C PHE A 217 -10.36 15.33 11.85
N ALA A 218 -10.63 14.41 12.74
CA ALA A 218 -11.95 13.82 12.91
C ALA A 218 -13.01 14.89 13.17
N ALA A 219 -12.78 15.78 14.13
CA ALA A 219 -13.69 16.89 14.44
C ALA A 219 -13.88 17.85 13.24
N LYS A 220 -12.84 18.05 12.39
CA LYS A 220 -12.95 18.81 11.16
C LYS A 220 -13.86 18.12 10.15
N VAL A 221 -13.65 16.83 9.90
CA VAL A 221 -14.43 16.04 8.95
C VAL A 221 -15.90 15.99 9.37
N GLU A 222 -16.19 15.78 10.64
CA GLU A 222 -17.58 15.78 11.16
C GLU A 222 -18.28 17.12 10.89
N ARG A 223 -17.60 18.24 11.17
CA ARG A 223 -18.17 19.59 10.92
C ARG A 223 -18.30 19.91 9.44
N GLN A 224 -17.28 19.59 8.62
CA GLN A 224 -17.23 19.97 7.21
C GLN A 224 -18.24 19.19 6.37
N PHE A 225 -18.39 17.89 6.64
CA PHE A 225 -19.22 17.00 5.83
C PHE A 225 -20.54 16.62 6.50
N GLY A 226 -20.79 17.04 7.75
CA GLY A 226 -22.01 16.74 8.48
C GLY A 226 -22.19 15.24 8.77
N ILE A 227 -21.10 14.53 8.98
CA ILE A 227 -21.10 13.09 9.28
C ILE A 227 -20.68 12.86 10.73
N ARG A 228 -20.96 11.66 11.24
CA ARG A 228 -20.50 11.21 12.55
C ARG A 228 -19.50 10.07 12.38
N ILE A 229 -18.35 10.17 13.04
CA ILE A 229 -17.34 9.13 13.07
C ILE A 229 -17.68 8.12 14.16
N PRO A 230 -17.88 6.82 13.84
CA PRO A 230 -18.50 5.87 14.75
C PRO A 230 -17.58 5.28 15.81
N SER A 231 -16.29 5.31 15.62
CA SER A 231 -15.31 4.63 16.49
C SER A 231 -13.91 5.22 16.36
N ASP A 232 -13.01 4.72 17.19
CA ASP A 232 -11.60 5.06 17.13
C ASP A 232 -10.91 4.47 15.88
N PRO A 233 -9.87 5.14 15.37
CA PRO A 233 -9.10 4.66 14.24
C PRO A 233 -8.21 3.49 14.63
N THR A 234 -7.81 2.74 13.64
CA THR A 234 -6.77 1.72 13.78
C THR A 234 -5.44 2.21 13.21
N GLY A 235 -4.35 1.86 13.88
CA GLY A 235 -3.00 2.23 13.49
C GLY A 235 -2.34 1.21 12.56
N TYR A 236 -1.58 1.71 11.59
CA TYR A 236 -0.72 0.91 10.74
C TYR A 236 0.59 1.65 10.45
N SER A 237 1.63 0.92 10.09
CA SER A 237 2.87 1.52 9.60
C SER A 237 3.43 0.73 8.42
N TYR A 238 4.07 1.45 7.51
CA TYR A 238 4.74 0.90 6.34
C TYR A 238 5.95 1.76 5.97
N TYR A 239 6.66 1.39 4.92
CA TYR A 239 7.88 2.06 4.51
C TYR A 239 7.75 2.59 3.10
N VAL A 240 8.09 3.87 2.92
CA VAL A 240 8.24 4.46 1.60
C VAL A 240 9.53 4.00 0.95
N ARG A 241 9.58 4.11 -0.36
CA ARG A 241 10.68 3.64 -1.20
C ARG A 241 12.04 4.19 -0.74
N GLY A 242 12.95 3.26 -0.51
CA GLY A 242 14.35 3.48 -0.19
C GLY A 242 15.29 2.72 -1.13
N PRO A 243 16.54 2.49 -0.74
CA PRO A 243 17.43 1.55 -1.42
C PRO A 243 16.79 0.18 -1.54
N LEU A 244 16.98 -0.51 -2.66
CA LEU A 244 16.33 -1.78 -2.96
C LEU A 244 17.36 -2.88 -3.13
N GLU A 245 17.36 -3.85 -2.22
CA GLU A 245 17.94 -5.16 -2.41
C GLU A 245 16.81 -6.17 -2.27
N VAL A 246 16.24 -6.58 -3.38
CA VAL A 246 14.96 -7.27 -3.46
C VAL A 246 15.07 -8.73 -3.88
N ARG A 247 16.32 -9.22 -4.11
CA ARG A 247 16.59 -10.60 -4.49
C ARG A 247 17.76 -11.17 -3.68
N ALA A 248 17.57 -12.34 -3.11
CA ALA A 248 18.62 -13.14 -2.48
C ALA A 248 18.49 -14.59 -2.99
N GLY A 249 19.38 -14.99 -3.90
CA GLY A 249 19.24 -16.27 -4.60
C GLY A 249 17.91 -16.40 -5.34
N ASN A 250 17.12 -17.41 -4.98
CA ASN A 250 15.77 -17.64 -5.49
C ASN A 250 14.65 -17.02 -4.62
N ALA A 251 15.01 -16.20 -3.62
CA ALA A 251 14.04 -15.42 -2.85
C ALA A 251 13.91 -14.00 -3.42
N LEU A 252 12.64 -13.51 -3.54
CA LEU A 252 12.30 -12.19 -4.06
C LEU A 252 11.36 -11.47 -3.09
N LEU A 253 11.50 -10.16 -2.97
CA LEU A 253 10.59 -9.31 -2.17
C LEU A 253 9.72 -8.44 -3.08
N THR A 254 8.45 -8.26 -2.71
CA THR A 254 7.46 -7.49 -3.46
C THR A 254 6.64 -6.58 -2.54
N GLY A 255 6.08 -5.52 -3.09
CA GLY A 255 5.19 -4.59 -2.37
C GLY A 255 5.79 -4.03 -1.09
N ASP A 256 4.98 -3.92 -0.03
CA ASP A 256 5.42 -3.39 1.27
C ASP A 256 6.52 -4.24 1.93
N SER A 257 6.69 -5.50 1.52
CA SER A 257 7.80 -6.32 2.01
C SER A 257 9.14 -5.74 1.55
N ALA A 258 9.19 -5.16 0.36
CA ALA A 258 10.34 -4.43 -0.19
C ALA A 258 10.33 -2.93 0.19
N GLY A 259 9.25 -2.42 0.80
CA GLY A 259 9.12 -1.00 1.14
C GLY A 259 8.92 -0.11 -0.08
N LEU A 260 7.93 -0.43 -0.93
CA LEU A 260 7.72 0.22 -2.23
C LEU A 260 6.68 1.32 -2.25
N ALA A 261 6.09 1.70 -1.10
CA ALA A 261 5.14 2.81 -1.10
C ALA A 261 5.78 4.08 -1.69
N THR A 262 5.03 4.80 -2.51
CA THR A 262 5.55 5.99 -3.20
C THR A 262 5.93 7.09 -2.21
N ARG A 263 6.89 7.95 -2.57
CA ARG A 263 7.40 8.98 -1.67
C ARG A 263 6.52 10.23 -1.63
N ASP A 264 5.66 10.41 -2.63
CA ASP A 264 4.75 11.56 -2.72
C ASP A 264 3.44 11.34 -1.95
N LEU A 265 2.64 10.37 -2.34
CA LEU A 265 1.33 10.11 -1.72
C LEU A 265 1.26 8.77 -0.96
N CYS A 266 2.40 8.12 -0.74
CA CYS A 266 2.48 6.84 -0.03
C CYS A 266 1.57 5.75 -0.64
N GLU A 267 1.32 5.83 -1.95
CA GLU A 267 0.56 4.82 -2.69
C GLU A 267 1.34 3.51 -2.71
N GLY A 268 0.71 2.41 -2.34
CA GLY A 268 1.36 1.11 -2.22
C GLY A 268 0.73 0.03 -3.11
N ILE A 269 -0.52 0.19 -3.58
CA ILE A 269 -1.23 -0.85 -4.33
C ILE A 269 -0.62 -1.04 -5.71
N GLY A 270 -0.39 0.02 -6.46
CA GLY A 270 0.22 -0.05 -7.80
C GLY A 270 1.63 -0.61 -7.77
N PRO A 271 2.56 -0.07 -6.97
CA PRO A 271 3.87 -0.67 -6.78
C PRO A 271 3.84 -2.14 -6.33
N ALA A 272 2.87 -2.53 -5.49
CA ALA A 272 2.70 -3.91 -5.08
C ALA A 272 2.34 -4.82 -6.27
N ILE A 273 1.36 -4.44 -7.07
CA ILE A 273 0.93 -5.19 -8.25
C ILE A 273 2.08 -5.31 -9.25
N ARG A 274 2.70 -4.18 -9.64
CA ARG A 274 3.81 -4.18 -10.60
C ARG A 274 5.00 -5.00 -10.12
N SER A 275 5.38 -4.89 -8.85
CA SER A 275 6.47 -5.71 -8.31
C SER A 275 6.15 -7.20 -8.32
N GLY A 276 4.89 -7.59 -8.06
CA GLY A 276 4.42 -8.97 -8.18
C GLY A 276 4.52 -9.49 -9.61
N GLN A 277 4.04 -8.72 -10.58
CA GLN A 277 4.14 -9.05 -12.01
C GLN A 277 5.60 -9.18 -12.47
N ARG A 278 6.48 -8.27 -12.01
CA ARG A 278 7.93 -8.35 -12.29
C ARG A 278 8.57 -9.60 -11.68
N ALA A 279 8.18 -9.98 -10.47
CA ALA A 279 8.69 -11.20 -9.84
C ALA A 279 8.27 -12.44 -10.64
N ALA A 280 7.02 -12.53 -11.08
CA ALA A 280 6.55 -13.61 -11.94
C ALA A 280 7.32 -13.64 -13.28
N HIS A 281 7.45 -12.49 -13.94
CA HIS A 281 8.20 -12.39 -15.20
C HIS A 281 9.66 -12.85 -15.03
N ALA A 282 10.36 -12.36 -14.01
CA ALA A 282 11.75 -12.72 -13.77
C ALA A 282 11.94 -14.22 -13.50
N ILE A 283 11.00 -14.86 -12.80
CA ILE A 283 11.05 -16.31 -12.55
C ILE A 283 10.81 -17.10 -13.84
N VAL A 284 9.83 -16.69 -14.65
CA VAL A 284 9.44 -17.41 -15.90
C VAL A 284 10.50 -17.26 -16.99
N SER A 285 11.00 -16.03 -17.18
CA SER A 285 11.97 -15.72 -18.24
C SER A 285 13.43 -15.97 -17.86
N GLY A 286 13.73 -16.21 -16.57
CA GLY A 286 15.09 -16.31 -16.07
C GLY A 286 15.86 -14.97 -16.06
N THR A 287 15.18 -13.83 -16.27
CA THR A 287 15.81 -12.51 -16.30
C THR A 287 16.11 -11.98 -14.89
N PRO A 288 17.01 -11.00 -14.74
CA PRO A 288 17.22 -10.36 -13.45
C PRO A 288 15.95 -9.72 -12.89
N TYR A 289 15.70 -9.90 -11.60
CA TYR A 289 14.61 -9.22 -10.89
C TYR A 289 15.08 -7.86 -10.40
N THR A 290 14.54 -6.79 -11.00
CA THR A 290 14.79 -5.41 -10.60
C THR A 290 13.47 -4.65 -10.48
N LEU A 291 13.44 -3.59 -9.66
CA LEU A 291 12.27 -2.74 -9.44
C LEU A 291 12.58 -1.26 -9.75
N GLU A 292 13.62 -1.00 -10.53
CA GLU A 292 14.05 0.37 -10.86
C GLU A 292 12.97 1.13 -11.64
N ASP A 293 12.27 0.45 -12.51
CA ASP A 293 11.17 0.97 -13.33
C ASP A 293 9.80 0.96 -12.63
N VAL A 294 9.70 0.38 -11.45
CA VAL A 294 8.52 0.53 -10.59
C VAL A 294 8.54 1.94 -10.01
N THR A 295 7.68 2.81 -10.52
CA THR A 295 7.69 4.24 -10.17
C THR A 295 7.62 4.49 -8.67
N GLY A 296 8.42 5.42 -8.20
CA GLY A 296 8.41 5.89 -6.82
C GLY A 296 7.51 7.12 -6.60
N ALA A 297 6.60 7.44 -7.55
CA ALA A 297 5.70 8.58 -7.47
C ALA A 297 4.31 8.23 -8.02
N SER A 298 3.25 8.59 -7.28
CA SER A 298 1.85 8.34 -7.64
C SER A 298 1.30 9.33 -8.67
N LEU A 299 1.88 10.51 -8.74
CA LEU A 299 1.44 11.62 -9.61
C LEU A 299 2.23 11.69 -10.91
N GLY A 300 2.98 10.64 -11.24
CA GLY A 300 3.90 10.65 -12.38
C GLY A 300 5.22 11.36 -12.05
N GLY A 301 6.26 11.10 -12.87
CA GLY A 301 7.56 11.76 -12.70
C GLY A 301 7.51 13.21 -13.18
N GLY A 302 7.47 14.16 -12.25
CA GLY A 302 7.44 15.58 -12.60
C GLY A 302 7.88 16.48 -11.44
N LEU A 303 7.83 17.80 -11.68
CA LEU A 303 8.16 18.80 -10.66
C LEU A 303 7.27 18.66 -9.41
N VAL A 304 6.01 18.28 -9.58
CA VAL A 304 5.05 18.10 -8.47
C VAL A 304 5.50 16.97 -7.55
N SER A 305 5.80 15.80 -8.09
CA SER A 305 6.29 14.65 -7.28
C SER A 305 7.61 14.97 -6.57
N ARG A 306 8.52 15.69 -7.25
CA ARG A 306 9.80 16.10 -6.64
C ARG A 306 9.60 17.14 -5.54
N SER A 307 8.67 18.09 -5.72
CA SER A 307 8.34 19.08 -4.69
C SER A 307 7.65 18.45 -3.49
N MET A 308 6.79 17.44 -3.69
CA MET A 308 6.16 16.69 -2.62
C MET A 308 7.18 15.84 -1.86
N ASP A 309 8.06 15.10 -2.54
CA ASP A 309 9.15 14.37 -1.89
C ASP A 309 10.05 15.32 -1.08
N TRP A 310 10.40 16.47 -1.63
CA TRP A 310 11.14 17.50 -0.91
C TRP A 310 10.38 18.02 0.31
N ALA A 311 9.07 18.31 0.17
CA ALA A 311 8.23 18.80 1.27
C ALA A 311 8.11 17.76 2.40
N PHE A 312 7.94 16.49 2.06
CA PHE A 312 7.88 15.40 3.05
C PHE A 312 9.25 15.12 3.68
N THR A 313 10.35 15.25 2.92
CA THR A 313 11.69 14.95 3.41
C THR A 313 12.41 16.15 4.02
N ARG A 314 12.20 17.37 3.53
CA ARG A 314 12.94 18.60 3.93
C ARG A 314 12.04 19.76 4.35
N GLY A 315 10.85 19.92 3.76
CA GLY A 315 10.00 21.13 3.85
C GLY A 315 9.42 21.45 5.23
N ALA A 316 9.54 20.59 6.20
CA ALA A 316 9.04 20.88 7.55
C ALA A 316 9.88 21.90 8.32
N ASN A 317 11.02 22.35 7.80
CA ASN A 317 11.83 23.41 8.40
C ASN A 317 11.37 24.84 7.96
N LEU A 318 10.57 24.95 6.91
CA LEU A 318 10.10 26.26 6.40
C LEU A 318 8.86 26.80 7.13
N ALA A 319 8.23 26.04 8.02
CA ALA A 319 7.10 26.50 8.82
C ALA A 319 7.52 27.08 10.19
N THR A 320 8.79 27.36 10.40
CA THR A 320 9.35 27.95 11.63
C THR A 320 10.00 29.32 11.42
N ALA A 321 9.77 29.95 10.26
CA ALA A 321 10.15 31.36 10.04
C ALA A 321 8.92 32.25 10.05
#